data_a1e5fc729f7f6a87f63375ffb2f0a37d
#
_entry.id   a1e5fc729f7f6a87f63375ffb2f0a37d
#
_cell.length_a   1.000
_cell.length_b   1.000
_cell.length_c   1.000
_cell.angle_alpha   90.00
_cell.angle_beta   90.00
_cell.angle_gamma   90.00
#
_symmetry.space_group_name_H-M   'P 1'
#
loop_
_entity.id
_entity.type
_entity.pdbx_description
1 polymer ?
#
loop_
_entity_poly.entity_id
_entity_poly.type
_entity_poly.pdbx_seq_one_letter_code
_entity_poly.pdbx_strand_id
1 'polypeptide(L)'
;MAAIGEVGVILFYVGIVIKMVARQHIEVADALDFPLICMPVGQMNQRYSEVICEVMELIYRDQMAGANLVSELLEQAAGLLPHQRTVDSMLRMLADRLHASVVLMDSSRRVLNEAAWPRSIDSAIKERLTAAEFPAPGAWGYCEPVDVHIYRDSIQTQERHAMDLLIFKEGSALDVVLARQAVEVVQLTVSIWSNKHDRIVIGELVRAILQDEPMKMRRLADIFHIDIASINSMWIISGDTAEDREKL
;
A
#
# COMPACT_ATOMS: atom_id res chain seq x y z
N MET A 1 23.29 -25.79 -14.40
CA MET A 1 22.92 -24.90 -13.27
C MET A 1 21.68 -24.11 -13.63
N ALA A 2 21.68 -23.14 -14.53
CA ALA A 2 20.46 -22.38 -14.89
C ALA A 2 19.24 -23.26 -15.26
N ALA A 3 19.44 -24.44 -15.82
CA ALA A 3 18.37 -25.38 -16.17
C ALA A 3 17.75 -26.12 -14.96
N ILE A 4 18.30 -25.98 -13.75
CA ILE A 4 17.85 -26.66 -12.52
C ILE A 4 17.11 -25.68 -11.57
N GLY A 5 16.86 -24.45 -12.03
CA GLY A 5 16.17 -23.44 -11.25
C GLY A 5 17.09 -22.64 -10.32
N GLU A 6 18.40 -22.73 -10.48
CA GLU A 6 19.35 -21.88 -9.80
C GLU A 6 19.34 -20.48 -10.38
N VAL A 7 19.37 -19.47 -9.51
CA VAL A 7 19.23 -18.05 -9.90
C VAL A 7 20.55 -17.29 -9.97
N GLY A 8 21.68 -17.90 -9.59
CA GLY A 8 23.01 -17.30 -9.63
C GLY A 8 24.06 -18.14 -8.94
N VAL A 9 25.33 -17.74 -9.04
CA VAL A 9 26.47 -18.40 -8.39
C VAL A 9 27.37 -17.36 -7.72
N ILE A 10 27.79 -17.65 -6.48
CA ILE A 10 28.81 -16.87 -5.77
C ILE A 10 30.09 -17.69 -5.73
N LEU A 11 31.17 -17.18 -6.31
CA LEU A 11 32.49 -17.80 -6.32
C LEU A 11 33.36 -17.21 -5.23
N PHE A 12 33.82 -18.09 -4.33
CA PHE A 12 34.77 -17.76 -3.28
C PHE A 12 36.20 -18.10 -3.70
N TYR A 13 37.16 -17.42 -3.08
CA TYR A 13 38.58 -17.67 -3.27
C TYR A 13 39.07 -17.56 -4.72
N VAL A 14 38.45 -16.69 -5.52
CA VAL A 14 38.95 -16.33 -6.85
C VAL A 14 40.27 -15.57 -6.70
N GLY A 15 41.29 -16.00 -7.38
CA GLY A 15 42.68 -15.51 -7.23
C GLY A 15 43.53 -16.32 -6.24
N ILE A 16 42.92 -17.24 -5.50
CA ILE A 16 43.64 -18.12 -4.52
C ILE A 16 43.49 -19.59 -4.93
N VAL A 17 42.29 -20.11 -4.88
CA VAL A 17 41.96 -21.50 -5.25
C VAL A 17 41.56 -21.56 -6.72
N ILE A 18 40.66 -20.69 -7.13
CA ILE A 18 40.27 -20.48 -8.54
C ILE A 18 41.17 -19.39 -9.07
N LYS A 19 42.23 -19.74 -9.83
CA LYS A 19 43.22 -18.76 -10.31
C LYS A 19 42.58 -17.60 -11.07
N MET A 20 41.61 -17.90 -11.92
CA MET A 20 40.87 -16.92 -12.74
C MET A 20 39.57 -17.56 -13.23
N VAL A 21 38.51 -16.80 -13.31
CA VAL A 21 37.28 -17.22 -13.99
C VAL A 21 37.53 -17.16 -15.49
N ALA A 22 37.39 -18.29 -16.17
CA ALA A 22 37.64 -18.36 -17.61
C ALA A 22 36.58 -17.51 -18.34
N ARG A 23 37.03 -16.78 -19.37
CA ARG A 23 36.17 -15.88 -20.17
C ARG A 23 34.95 -16.59 -20.76
N GLN A 24 35.08 -17.85 -21.12
CA GLN A 24 33.98 -18.69 -21.60
C GLN A 24 32.84 -18.83 -20.55
N HIS A 25 33.16 -18.90 -19.26
CA HIS A 25 32.13 -18.98 -18.20
C HIS A 25 31.37 -17.64 -18.02
N ILE A 26 32.09 -16.54 -18.22
CA ILE A 26 31.47 -15.19 -18.17
C ILE A 26 30.53 -15.03 -19.39
N GLU A 27 31.01 -15.38 -20.59
CA GLU A 27 30.21 -15.30 -21.83
C GLU A 27 28.94 -16.17 -21.76
N VAL A 28 29.03 -17.35 -21.17
CA VAL A 28 27.88 -18.24 -20.99
C VAL A 28 26.93 -17.69 -19.90
N ALA A 29 27.46 -17.14 -18.82
CA ALA A 29 26.65 -16.51 -17.78
C ALA A 29 25.88 -15.29 -18.32
N ASP A 30 26.56 -14.43 -19.08
CA ASP A 30 25.96 -13.28 -19.75
C ASP A 30 24.89 -13.69 -20.78
N ALA A 31 25.14 -14.75 -21.56
CA ALA A 31 24.18 -15.26 -22.54
C ALA A 31 22.92 -15.89 -21.89
N LEU A 32 23.02 -16.35 -20.67
CA LEU A 32 21.92 -16.97 -19.92
C LEU A 32 21.28 -16.01 -18.90
N ASP A 33 21.71 -14.76 -18.86
CA ASP A 33 21.27 -13.78 -17.86
C ASP A 33 21.46 -14.31 -16.41
N PHE A 34 22.56 -15.06 -16.19
CA PHE A 34 22.83 -15.79 -14.97
C PHE A 34 23.88 -15.09 -14.12
N PRO A 35 23.51 -14.48 -12.98
CA PRO A 35 24.43 -13.74 -12.13
C PRO A 35 25.63 -14.56 -11.65
N LEU A 36 26.85 -14.08 -11.94
CA LEU A 36 28.11 -14.66 -11.49
C LEU A 36 28.83 -13.64 -10.59
N ILE A 37 28.80 -13.87 -9.29
CA ILE A 37 29.37 -12.97 -8.29
C ILE A 37 30.71 -13.52 -7.85
N CYS A 38 31.78 -12.71 -7.94
CA CYS A 38 33.10 -13.08 -7.47
C CYS A 38 33.45 -12.30 -6.20
N MET A 39 33.73 -13.02 -5.12
CA MET A 39 34.18 -12.40 -3.87
C MET A 39 35.59 -11.81 -4.03
N PRO A 40 35.83 -10.55 -3.58
CA PRO A 40 37.11 -9.87 -3.76
C PRO A 40 38.22 -10.52 -2.92
N VAL A 41 39.41 -10.62 -3.48
CA VAL A 41 40.60 -11.26 -2.90
C VAL A 41 41.08 -10.62 -1.60
N GLY A 42 40.75 -9.34 -1.36
CA GLY A 42 41.21 -8.58 -0.18
C GLY A 42 40.36 -8.80 1.10
N GLN A 43 39.23 -9.50 1.03
CA GLN A 43 38.33 -9.72 2.15
C GLN A 43 38.39 -11.17 2.66
N MET A 44 39.60 -11.66 2.91
CA MET A 44 39.80 -13.03 3.40
C MET A 44 39.21 -13.28 4.80
N ASN A 45 38.80 -12.24 5.52
CA ASN A 45 38.21 -12.37 6.84
C ASN A 45 36.71 -12.74 6.78
N GLN A 46 36.05 -12.57 5.64
CA GLN A 46 34.68 -13.05 5.47
C GLN A 46 34.66 -14.53 5.14
N ARG A 47 34.19 -15.30 6.09
CA ARG A 47 34.00 -16.75 5.90
C ARG A 47 32.80 -16.96 4.95
N TYR A 48 32.90 -17.94 4.05
CA TYR A 48 31.78 -18.30 3.15
C TYR A 48 30.47 -18.55 3.93
N SER A 49 30.56 -19.07 5.16
CA SER A 49 29.42 -19.27 6.04
C SER A 49 28.75 -17.97 6.47
N GLU A 50 29.50 -16.89 6.65
CA GLU A 50 28.96 -15.57 7.01
C GLU A 50 28.17 -14.98 5.83
N VAL A 51 28.73 -15.07 4.62
CA VAL A 51 28.04 -14.62 3.40
C VAL A 51 26.77 -15.44 3.15
N ILE A 52 26.83 -16.76 3.34
CA ILE A 52 25.63 -17.61 3.24
C ILE A 52 24.58 -17.19 4.26
N CYS A 53 24.97 -16.95 5.52
CA CYS A 53 24.04 -16.50 6.56
C CYS A 53 23.42 -15.14 6.20
N GLU A 54 24.22 -14.17 5.74
CA GLU A 54 23.71 -12.86 5.31
C GLU A 54 22.72 -12.99 4.13
N VAL A 55 23.07 -13.76 3.10
CA VAL A 55 22.17 -13.99 1.95
C VAL A 55 20.89 -14.68 2.40
N MET A 56 20.98 -15.70 3.24
CA MET A 56 19.80 -16.40 3.77
C MET A 56 18.95 -15.49 4.67
N GLU A 57 19.58 -14.63 5.47
CA GLU A 57 18.87 -13.64 6.28
C GLU A 57 18.15 -12.61 5.40
N LEU A 58 18.78 -12.14 4.33
CA LEU A 58 18.15 -11.22 3.36
C LEU A 58 16.97 -11.88 2.65
N ILE A 59 17.14 -13.14 2.18
CA ILE A 59 16.04 -13.90 1.56
C ILE A 59 14.90 -14.11 2.56
N TYR A 60 15.22 -14.52 3.78
CA TYR A 60 14.22 -14.73 4.84
C TYR A 60 13.52 -13.42 5.19
N ARG A 61 14.25 -12.31 5.29
CA ARG A 61 13.70 -10.98 5.56
C ARG A 61 12.80 -10.51 4.42
N ASP A 62 13.18 -10.77 3.17
CA ASP A 62 12.37 -10.44 1.99
C ASP A 62 11.08 -11.29 1.96
N GLN A 63 11.18 -12.60 2.21
CA GLN A 63 10.02 -13.48 2.30
C GLN A 63 9.10 -13.13 3.49
N MET A 64 9.69 -12.74 4.63
CA MET A 64 8.91 -12.29 5.80
C MET A 64 8.37 -10.87 5.67
N ALA A 65 8.99 -10.01 4.88
CA ALA A 65 8.47 -8.67 4.61
C ALA A 65 7.08 -8.73 3.95
N GLY A 66 6.87 -9.73 3.08
CA GLY A 66 5.53 -10.03 2.55
C GLY A 66 4.58 -10.58 3.62
N ALA A 67 5.05 -11.46 4.51
CA ALA A 67 4.20 -12.12 5.50
C ALA A 67 3.75 -11.21 6.66
N ASN A 68 4.41 -10.08 6.89
CA ASN A 68 4.19 -9.20 8.03
C ASN A 68 3.69 -7.79 7.67
N LEU A 69 3.30 -7.54 6.40
CA LEU A 69 2.86 -6.21 5.96
C LEU A 69 1.76 -5.64 6.85
N VAL A 70 0.79 -6.47 7.22
CA VAL A 70 -0.35 -6.07 8.08
C VAL A 70 0.15 -5.61 9.45
N SER A 71 0.97 -6.42 10.11
CA SER A 71 1.51 -6.10 11.44
C SER A 71 2.42 -4.88 11.41
N GLU A 72 3.31 -4.78 10.41
CA GLU A 72 4.23 -3.66 10.23
C GLU A 72 3.49 -2.34 10.08
N LEU A 73 2.49 -2.28 9.20
CA LEU A 73 1.73 -1.06 8.96
C LEU A 73 0.82 -0.69 10.15
N LEU A 74 0.25 -1.70 10.83
CA LEU A 74 -0.55 -1.44 12.03
C LEU A 74 0.30 -0.93 13.19
N GLU A 75 1.53 -1.43 13.37
CA GLU A 75 2.48 -0.91 14.37
C GLU A 75 2.91 0.52 14.05
N GLN A 76 3.23 0.82 12.78
CA GLN A 76 3.54 2.19 12.35
C GLN A 76 2.35 3.12 12.60
N ALA A 77 1.14 2.67 12.30
CA ALA A 77 -0.07 3.44 12.54
C ALA A 77 -0.36 3.63 14.03
N ALA A 78 -0.06 2.64 14.86
CA ALA A 78 -0.18 2.76 16.32
C ALA A 78 0.77 3.83 16.91
N GLY A 79 1.92 4.07 16.26
CA GLY A 79 2.87 5.13 16.60
C GLY A 79 2.41 6.53 16.20
N LEU A 80 1.42 6.68 15.33
CA LEU A 80 0.87 7.97 14.93
C LEU A 80 0.04 8.61 16.05
N LEU A 81 0.00 9.94 16.06
CA LEU A 81 -0.92 10.67 16.94
C LEU A 81 -2.38 10.35 16.56
N PRO A 82 -3.33 10.36 17.52
CA PRO A 82 -4.73 9.98 17.26
C PRO A 82 -5.39 10.70 16.08
N HIS A 83 -5.08 11.98 15.87
CA HIS A 83 -5.60 12.79 14.76
C HIS A 83 -4.94 12.49 13.40
N GLN A 84 -3.81 11.79 13.40
CA GLN A 84 -3.11 11.35 12.19
C GLN A 84 -3.51 9.93 11.77
N ARG A 85 -4.26 9.21 12.60
CA ARG A 85 -4.74 7.85 12.32
C ARG A 85 -5.96 7.92 11.42
N THR A 86 -5.75 8.13 10.14
CA THR A 86 -6.78 8.25 9.11
C THR A 86 -6.58 7.20 8.02
N VAL A 87 -7.64 6.92 7.24
CA VAL A 87 -7.55 6.06 6.05
C VAL A 87 -6.51 6.61 5.08
N ASP A 88 -6.46 7.93 4.89
CA ASP A 88 -5.52 8.61 4.01
C ASP A 88 -4.05 8.37 4.43
N SER A 89 -3.75 8.48 5.74
CA SER A 89 -2.41 8.19 6.26
C SER A 89 -2.00 6.74 6.04
N MET A 90 -2.93 5.80 6.21
CA MET A 90 -2.68 4.38 5.95
C MET A 90 -2.43 4.11 4.47
N LEU A 91 -3.24 4.68 3.58
CA LEU A 91 -3.03 4.52 2.14
C LEU A 91 -1.68 5.08 1.70
N ARG A 92 -1.22 6.20 2.29
CA ARG A 92 0.12 6.74 2.02
C ARG A 92 1.23 5.81 2.48
N MET A 93 1.16 5.29 3.71
CA MET A 93 2.14 4.32 4.21
C MET A 93 2.15 3.05 3.34
N LEU A 94 0.98 2.59 2.94
CA LEU A 94 0.82 1.44 2.07
C LEU A 94 1.43 1.70 0.68
N ALA A 95 1.15 2.86 0.07
CA ALA A 95 1.69 3.25 -1.23
C ALA A 95 3.22 3.34 -1.20
N ASP A 96 3.78 3.95 -0.15
CA ASP A 96 5.24 4.05 0.05
C ASP A 96 5.86 2.64 0.23
N ARG A 97 5.20 1.74 0.97
CA ARG A 97 5.72 0.38 1.23
C ARG A 97 5.67 -0.53 0.02
N LEU A 98 4.60 -0.44 -0.79
CA LEU A 98 4.40 -1.24 -2.01
C LEU A 98 5.10 -0.64 -3.23
N HIS A 99 5.57 0.60 -3.16
CA HIS A 99 6.00 1.37 -4.32
C HIS A 99 4.94 1.34 -5.43
N ALA A 100 3.69 1.59 -5.06
CA ALA A 100 2.52 1.51 -5.92
C ALA A 100 1.49 2.56 -5.52
N SER A 101 0.77 3.11 -6.48
CA SER A 101 -0.35 4.01 -6.18
C SER A 101 -1.56 3.20 -5.71
N VAL A 102 -2.25 3.70 -4.68
CA VAL A 102 -3.39 3.02 -4.06
C VAL A 102 -4.60 3.93 -4.07
N VAL A 103 -5.75 3.41 -4.50
CA VAL A 103 -7.00 4.17 -4.61
C VAL A 103 -8.14 3.38 -3.99
N LEU A 104 -8.91 4.04 -3.13
CA LEU A 104 -10.14 3.51 -2.56
C LEU A 104 -11.33 4.19 -3.23
N MET A 105 -12.26 3.40 -3.78
CA MET A 105 -13.44 3.89 -4.49
C MET A 105 -14.72 3.31 -3.92
N ASP A 106 -15.82 4.03 -4.08
CA ASP A 106 -17.14 3.49 -3.82
C ASP A 106 -17.69 2.65 -5.00
N SER A 107 -18.85 2.01 -4.81
CA SER A 107 -19.54 1.22 -5.83
C SER A 107 -19.94 2.04 -7.08
N SER A 108 -20.00 3.36 -6.98
CA SER A 108 -20.29 4.29 -8.07
C SER A 108 -19.03 4.74 -8.82
N ARG A 109 -17.88 4.14 -8.53
CA ARG A 109 -16.54 4.50 -9.05
C ARG A 109 -16.08 5.91 -8.66
N ARG A 110 -16.61 6.46 -7.59
CA ARG A 110 -16.15 7.72 -7.03
C ARG A 110 -14.94 7.44 -6.12
N VAL A 111 -13.87 8.19 -6.32
CA VAL A 111 -12.67 8.12 -5.47
C VAL A 111 -13.01 8.66 -4.08
N LEU A 112 -12.80 7.85 -3.06
CA LEU A 112 -12.95 8.22 -1.65
C LEU A 112 -11.62 8.73 -1.08
N ASN A 113 -10.56 7.94 -1.28
CA ASN A 113 -9.20 8.28 -0.85
C ASN A 113 -8.21 7.78 -1.90
N GLU A 114 -7.09 8.49 -2.05
CA GLU A 114 -6.02 8.11 -2.97
C GLU A 114 -4.64 8.42 -2.39
N ALA A 115 -3.67 7.60 -2.72
CA ALA A 115 -2.27 7.83 -2.41
C ALA A 115 -1.40 7.48 -3.61
N ALA A 116 -0.76 8.48 -4.20
CA ALA A 116 0.13 8.30 -5.35
C ALA A 116 1.52 7.84 -4.94
N TRP A 117 2.11 6.98 -5.76
CA TRP A 117 3.52 6.67 -5.69
C TRP A 117 4.14 6.67 -7.10
N PRO A 118 5.28 7.35 -7.34
CA PRO A 118 5.87 8.35 -6.45
C PRO A 118 4.95 9.57 -6.26
N ARG A 119 5.06 10.24 -5.12
CA ARG A 119 4.14 11.33 -4.69
C ARG A 119 4.03 12.51 -5.67
N SER A 120 4.98 12.63 -6.59
CA SER A 120 4.99 13.67 -7.62
C SER A 120 3.97 13.44 -8.77
N ILE A 121 3.23 12.32 -8.78
CA ILE A 121 2.39 11.89 -9.90
C ILE A 121 0.88 11.92 -9.55
N ASP A 122 0.44 12.75 -8.59
CA ASP A 122 -0.98 12.83 -8.20
C ASP A 122 -1.95 13.05 -9.37
N SER A 123 -1.55 13.77 -10.43
CA SER A 123 -2.39 14.01 -11.60
C SER A 123 -2.56 12.77 -12.50
N ALA A 124 -1.59 11.86 -12.51
CA ALA A 124 -1.60 10.68 -13.36
C ALA A 124 -2.60 9.60 -12.89
N ILE A 125 -2.99 9.59 -11.62
CA ILE A 125 -3.98 8.63 -11.11
C ILE A 125 -5.33 8.83 -11.79
N LYS A 126 -5.79 10.07 -11.95
CA LYS A 126 -7.09 10.38 -12.58
C LYS A 126 -7.13 9.95 -14.04
N GLU A 127 -6.03 10.16 -14.77
CA GLU A 127 -5.89 9.69 -16.15
C GLU A 127 -5.92 8.17 -16.23
N ARG A 128 -5.21 7.48 -15.33
CA ARG A 128 -5.18 6.03 -15.21
C ARG A 128 -6.56 5.45 -14.90
N LEU A 129 -7.30 6.04 -13.98
CA LEU A 129 -8.66 5.63 -13.63
C LEU A 129 -9.64 5.76 -14.80
N THR A 130 -9.46 6.78 -15.65
CA THR A 130 -10.33 7.03 -16.80
C THR A 130 -10.05 6.09 -17.96
N ALA A 131 -8.76 5.72 -18.15
CA ALA A 131 -8.32 4.90 -19.28
C ALA A 131 -8.42 3.39 -19.01
N ALA A 132 -8.54 2.96 -17.75
CA ALA A 132 -8.42 1.56 -17.37
C ALA A 132 -9.75 0.81 -17.36
N GLU A 133 -9.74 -0.39 -17.94
CA GLU A 133 -10.69 -1.44 -17.60
C GLU A 133 -10.21 -2.17 -16.34
N PHE A 134 -11.04 -2.22 -15.31
CA PHE A 134 -10.66 -2.83 -14.05
C PHE A 134 -10.79 -4.35 -14.13
N PRO A 135 -9.80 -5.09 -13.60
CA PRO A 135 -9.84 -6.54 -13.54
C PRO A 135 -10.96 -7.04 -12.61
N ALA A 136 -11.23 -8.33 -12.66
CA ALA A 136 -12.11 -8.98 -11.68
C ALA A 136 -11.54 -8.85 -10.27
N PRO A 137 -12.39 -8.82 -9.22
CA PRO A 137 -11.92 -8.76 -7.84
C PRO A 137 -10.96 -9.92 -7.51
N GLY A 138 -9.88 -9.63 -6.78
CA GLY A 138 -8.84 -10.59 -6.41
C GLY A 138 -7.83 -10.92 -7.52
N ALA A 139 -7.85 -10.21 -8.64
CA ALA A 139 -6.99 -10.48 -9.79
C ALA A 139 -6.18 -9.25 -10.22
N TRP A 140 -5.03 -9.52 -10.86
CA TRP A 140 -4.26 -8.53 -11.59
C TRP A 140 -4.74 -8.41 -13.03
N GLY A 141 -4.78 -7.21 -13.55
CA GLY A 141 -4.91 -6.88 -14.97
C GLY A 141 -3.77 -5.99 -15.42
N TYR A 142 -3.51 -5.95 -16.72
CA TYR A 142 -2.55 -5.04 -17.32
C TYR A 142 -3.27 -4.02 -18.20
N CYS A 143 -2.93 -2.77 -18.06
CA CYS A 143 -3.51 -1.67 -18.81
C CYS A 143 -2.46 -1.08 -19.76
N GLU A 144 -2.49 -1.51 -21.04
CA GLU A 144 -1.54 -1.08 -22.08
C GLU A 144 -1.45 0.45 -22.26
N PRO A 145 -2.55 1.22 -22.27
CA PRO A 145 -2.48 2.66 -22.53
C PRO A 145 -1.64 3.45 -21.53
N VAL A 146 -1.49 2.93 -20.32
CA VAL A 146 -0.77 3.61 -19.23
C VAL A 146 0.38 2.79 -18.66
N ASP A 147 0.67 1.63 -19.27
CA ASP A 147 1.78 0.72 -18.90
C ASP A 147 1.83 0.40 -17.40
N VAL A 148 0.69 0.00 -16.84
CA VAL A 148 0.58 -0.35 -15.42
C VAL A 148 -0.16 -1.66 -15.20
N HIS A 149 0.25 -2.39 -14.18
CA HIS A 149 -0.52 -3.49 -13.62
C HIS A 149 -1.52 -2.94 -12.60
N ILE A 150 -2.76 -3.41 -12.68
CA ILE A 150 -3.85 -3.00 -11.79
C ILE A 150 -4.34 -4.21 -11.03
N TYR A 151 -4.29 -4.16 -9.72
CA TYR A 151 -4.98 -5.10 -8.84
C TYR A 151 -6.26 -4.48 -8.35
N ARG A 152 -7.34 -5.23 -8.34
CA ARG A 152 -8.62 -4.82 -7.76
C ARG A 152 -9.08 -5.85 -6.76
N ASP A 153 -9.57 -5.40 -5.61
CA ASP A 153 -10.32 -6.25 -4.70
C ASP A 153 -11.39 -5.43 -3.96
N SER A 154 -12.41 -6.13 -3.43
CA SER A 154 -13.52 -5.48 -2.75
C SER A 154 -13.29 -5.44 -1.24
N ILE A 155 -13.57 -4.28 -0.64
CA ILE A 155 -13.57 -4.05 0.79
C ILE A 155 -15.02 -3.96 1.27
N GLN A 156 -15.37 -4.80 2.24
CA GLN A 156 -16.69 -4.77 2.84
C GLN A 156 -16.66 -3.97 4.14
N THR A 157 -17.55 -2.99 4.26
CA THR A 157 -17.76 -2.27 5.50
C THR A 157 -18.91 -2.88 6.31
N GLN A 158 -18.93 -2.63 7.62
CA GLN A 158 -20.05 -3.06 8.48
C GLN A 158 -21.40 -2.49 8.04
N GLU A 159 -21.39 -1.35 7.36
CA GLU A 159 -22.58 -0.68 6.83
C GLU A 159 -23.04 -1.20 5.45
N ARG A 160 -22.52 -2.35 5.01
CA ARG A 160 -22.83 -2.98 3.70
C ARG A 160 -22.48 -2.12 2.47
N HIS A 161 -21.70 -1.07 2.63
CA HIS A 161 -21.16 -0.33 1.49
C HIS A 161 -19.96 -1.10 0.93
N ALA A 162 -20.11 -1.61 -0.27
CA ALA A 162 -18.99 -2.20 -0.99
C ALA A 162 -18.08 -1.08 -1.51
N MET A 163 -16.80 -1.17 -1.19
CA MET A 163 -15.75 -0.31 -1.74
C MET A 163 -14.80 -1.19 -2.54
N ASP A 164 -14.15 -0.61 -3.55
CA ASP A 164 -13.09 -1.25 -4.30
C ASP A 164 -11.74 -0.62 -3.96
N LEU A 165 -10.77 -1.46 -3.63
CA LEU A 165 -9.37 -1.07 -3.54
C LEU A 165 -8.70 -1.37 -4.87
N LEU A 166 -8.04 -0.36 -5.43
CA LEU A 166 -7.21 -0.48 -6.62
C LEU A 166 -5.75 -0.23 -6.26
N ILE A 167 -4.85 -1.07 -6.76
CA ILE A 167 -3.41 -0.90 -6.63
C ILE A 167 -2.84 -0.79 -8.05
N PHE A 168 -2.19 0.34 -8.36
CA PHE A 168 -1.55 0.60 -9.64
C PHE A 168 -0.04 0.44 -9.49
N LYS A 169 0.54 -0.53 -10.17
CA LYS A 169 1.96 -0.86 -10.11
C LYS A 169 2.61 -0.73 -11.47
N GLU A 170 3.61 0.13 -11.57
CA GLU A 170 4.50 0.21 -12.73
C GLU A 170 5.53 -0.93 -12.69
N GLY A 171 5.93 -1.41 -13.86
CA GLY A 171 6.85 -2.54 -13.99
C GLY A 171 6.18 -3.88 -13.70
N SER A 172 6.78 -4.72 -12.85
CA SER A 172 6.23 -6.05 -12.53
C SER A 172 5.10 -5.97 -11.52
N ALA A 173 4.06 -6.80 -11.69
CA ALA A 173 3.00 -6.95 -10.71
C ALA A 173 3.55 -7.44 -9.36
N LEU A 174 2.91 -7.02 -8.27
CA LEU A 174 3.23 -7.52 -6.94
C LEU A 174 2.76 -8.97 -6.79
N ASP A 175 3.34 -9.68 -5.83
CA ASP A 175 2.83 -10.97 -5.41
C ASP A 175 1.35 -10.83 -4.96
N VAL A 176 0.53 -11.80 -5.35
CA VAL A 176 -0.90 -11.82 -5.01
C VAL A 176 -1.11 -11.88 -3.48
N VAL A 177 -0.21 -12.55 -2.76
CA VAL A 177 -0.26 -12.59 -1.28
C VAL A 177 -0.07 -11.20 -0.70
N LEU A 178 0.91 -10.45 -1.21
CA LEU A 178 1.19 -9.10 -0.77
C LEU A 178 0.04 -8.14 -1.11
N ALA A 179 -0.56 -8.29 -2.30
CA ALA A 179 -1.74 -7.51 -2.68
C ALA A 179 -2.94 -7.79 -1.77
N ARG A 180 -3.19 -9.06 -1.40
CA ARG A 180 -4.24 -9.43 -0.45
C ARG A 180 -4.00 -8.87 0.95
N GLN A 181 -2.76 -8.87 1.42
CA GLN A 181 -2.41 -8.25 2.71
C GLN A 181 -2.66 -6.74 2.68
N ALA A 182 -2.40 -6.08 1.56
CA ALA A 182 -2.74 -4.67 1.38
C ALA A 182 -4.25 -4.43 1.52
N VAL A 183 -5.09 -5.31 0.93
CA VAL A 183 -6.55 -5.28 1.10
C VAL A 183 -6.93 -5.46 2.57
N GLU A 184 -6.32 -6.42 3.27
CA GLU A 184 -6.57 -6.68 4.69
C GLU A 184 -6.24 -5.46 5.56
N VAL A 185 -5.10 -4.80 5.33
CA VAL A 185 -4.72 -3.56 6.03
C VAL A 185 -5.77 -2.49 5.84
N VAL A 186 -6.22 -2.27 4.60
CA VAL A 186 -7.23 -1.23 4.31
C VAL A 186 -8.59 -1.63 4.88
N GLN A 187 -8.97 -2.91 4.82
CA GLN A 187 -10.18 -3.44 5.41
C GLN A 187 -10.24 -3.19 6.93
N LEU A 188 -9.14 -3.49 7.65
CA LEU A 188 -9.02 -3.23 9.08
C LEU A 188 -9.06 -1.72 9.37
N THR A 189 -8.33 -0.94 8.59
CA THR A 189 -8.27 0.52 8.73
C THR A 189 -9.64 1.16 8.57
N VAL A 190 -10.34 0.81 7.51
CA VAL A 190 -11.70 1.33 7.24
C VAL A 190 -12.65 0.90 8.35
N SER A 191 -12.59 -0.36 8.82
CA SER A 191 -13.47 -0.84 9.91
C SER A 191 -13.21 -0.15 11.26
N ILE A 192 -11.95 0.19 11.55
CA ILE A 192 -11.57 0.80 12.85
C ILE A 192 -11.75 2.31 12.83
N TRP A 193 -11.37 2.98 11.73
CA TRP A 193 -11.24 4.43 11.71
C TRP A 193 -12.42 5.15 11.03
N SER A 194 -13.10 4.54 10.06
CA SER A 194 -14.27 5.18 9.43
C SER A 194 -15.45 5.32 10.41
N ASN A 195 -15.69 4.31 11.25
CA ASN A 195 -16.85 4.31 12.15
C ASN A 195 -16.70 5.18 13.40
N LYS A 196 -15.47 5.51 13.83
CA LYS A 196 -15.28 6.30 15.07
C LYS A 196 -14.98 7.78 14.82
N HIS A 197 -14.27 8.10 13.74
CA HIS A 197 -13.82 9.48 13.53
C HIS A 197 -14.90 10.35 12.90
N ASP A 198 -15.53 9.90 11.81
CA ASP A 198 -16.50 10.74 11.11
C ASP A 198 -17.76 11.02 11.96
N ARG A 199 -18.26 10.02 12.70
CA ARG A 199 -19.42 10.23 13.58
C ARG A 199 -19.12 11.11 14.79
N ILE A 200 -17.97 10.93 15.42
CA ILE A 200 -17.57 11.75 16.60
C ILE A 200 -17.27 13.16 16.15
N VAL A 201 -16.63 13.33 15.02
CA VAL A 201 -16.19 14.61 14.47
C VAL A 201 -17.36 15.42 13.93
N ILE A 202 -18.19 14.82 13.10
CA ILE A 202 -19.43 15.47 12.62
C ILE A 202 -20.31 15.80 13.82
N GLY A 203 -20.43 14.91 14.78
CA GLY A 203 -21.18 15.16 16.03
C GLY A 203 -20.62 16.33 16.85
N GLU A 204 -19.28 16.44 16.97
CA GLU A 204 -18.64 17.56 17.67
C GLU A 204 -18.73 18.87 16.85
N LEU A 205 -18.62 18.81 15.52
CA LEU A 205 -18.83 19.96 14.65
C LEU A 205 -20.27 20.47 14.74
N VAL A 206 -21.25 19.58 14.63
CA VAL A 206 -22.68 19.91 14.81
C VAL A 206 -22.93 20.50 16.20
N ARG A 207 -22.34 19.93 17.25
CA ARG A 207 -22.44 20.47 18.61
C ARG A 207 -21.83 21.87 18.71
N ALA A 208 -20.65 22.09 18.12
CA ALA A 208 -20.00 23.40 18.10
C ALA A 208 -20.82 24.44 17.33
N ILE A 209 -21.52 24.05 16.27
CA ILE A 209 -22.46 24.91 15.54
C ILE A 209 -23.67 25.24 16.41
N LEU A 210 -24.28 24.25 17.03
CA LEU A 210 -25.46 24.44 17.88
C LEU A 210 -25.17 25.24 19.17
N GLN A 211 -23.93 25.19 19.66
CA GLN A 211 -23.50 25.92 20.87
C GLN A 211 -22.89 27.29 20.56
N ASP A 212 -22.87 27.68 19.29
CA ASP A 212 -22.26 28.93 18.81
C ASP A 212 -20.81 29.12 19.26
N GLU A 213 -19.99 28.03 19.10
CA GLU A 213 -18.57 28.01 19.44
C GLU A 213 -17.68 28.24 18.19
N PRO A 214 -17.52 29.49 17.69
CA PRO A 214 -16.89 29.75 16.40
C PRO A 214 -15.44 29.34 16.32
N MET A 215 -14.68 29.39 17.41
CA MET A 215 -13.28 28.99 17.45
C MET A 215 -13.11 27.46 17.34
N LYS A 216 -13.99 26.71 18.02
CA LYS A 216 -14.02 25.24 17.97
C LYS A 216 -14.49 24.76 16.59
N MET A 217 -15.51 25.40 16.06
CA MET A 217 -16.06 25.14 14.74
C MET A 217 -15.00 25.32 13.64
N ARG A 218 -14.29 26.45 13.63
CA ARG A 218 -13.19 26.72 12.66
C ARG A 218 -12.07 25.70 12.80
N ARG A 219 -11.63 25.40 14.04
CA ARG A 219 -10.58 24.43 14.30
C ARG A 219 -10.94 23.01 13.84
N LEU A 220 -12.17 22.58 14.06
CA LEU A 220 -12.67 21.28 13.59
C LEU A 220 -12.76 21.26 12.06
N ALA A 221 -13.24 22.33 11.44
CA ALA A 221 -13.29 22.46 9.99
C ALA A 221 -11.90 22.37 9.34
N ASP A 222 -10.92 23.09 9.88
CA ASP A 222 -9.55 23.07 9.38
C ASP A 222 -8.91 21.67 9.53
N ILE A 223 -9.14 20.99 10.66
CA ILE A 223 -8.62 19.63 10.91
C ILE A 223 -9.21 18.60 9.95
N PHE A 224 -10.50 18.74 9.62
CA PHE A 224 -11.25 17.76 8.83
C PHE A 224 -11.49 18.20 7.38
N HIS A 225 -10.87 19.31 6.97
CA HIS A 225 -11.02 19.89 5.62
C HIS A 225 -12.49 20.11 5.21
N ILE A 226 -13.33 20.51 6.18
CA ILE A 226 -14.74 20.82 5.93
C ILE A 226 -14.85 22.30 5.61
N ASP A 227 -15.34 22.63 4.44
CA ASP A 227 -15.64 24.01 4.09
C ASP A 227 -16.99 24.44 4.72
N ILE A 228 -16.90 25.04 5.92
CA ILE A 228 -18.09 25.54 6.63
C ILE A 228 -18.80 26.62 5.83
N ALA A 229 -18.10 27.42 5.02
CA ALA A 229 -18.71 28.48 4.25
C ALA A 229 -19.64 27.96 3.14
N SER A 230 -19.44 26.71 2.71
CA SER A 230 -20.32 26.03 1.74
C SER A 230 -21.56 25.42 2.38
N ILE A 231 -21.67 25.34 3.72
CA ILE A 231 -22.82 24.80 4.42
C ILE A 231 -23.92 25.88 4.50
N ASN A 232 -24.88 25.78 3.60
CA ASN A 232 -25.98 26.77 3.51
C ASN A 232 -27.20 26.38 4.34
N SER A 233 -27.36 25.11 4.73
CA SER A 233 -28.49 24.62 5.53
C SER A 233 -28.15 23.36 6.31
N MET A 234 -28.77 23.19 7.45
CA MET A 234 -28.68 22.01 8.31
C MET A 234 -30.07 21.50 8.65
N TRP A 235 -30.30 20.21 8.47
CA TRP A 235 -31.56 19.57 8.82
C TRP A 235 -31.36 18.69 10.05
N ILE A 236 -32.20 18.89 11.05
CA ILE A 236 -32.24 18.03 12.25
C ILE A 236 -33.49 17.17 12.16
N ILE A 237 -33.30 15.86 12.06
CA ILE A 237 -34.39 14.91 12.01
C ILE A 237 -34.37 14.12 13.33
N SER A 238 -35.46 14.11 14.03
CA SER A 238 -35.64 13.32 15.25
C SER A 238 -36.67 12.20 14.98
N GLY A 239 -36.29 10.97 15.33
CA GLY A 239 -37.19 9.82 15.27
C GLY A 239 -37.45 9.27 16.68
N ASP A 240 -38.68 8.82 16.91
CA ASP A 240 -39.10 8.32 18.23
C ASP A 240 -38.74 6.87 18.51
N THR A 241 -38.33 6.11 17.47
CA THR A 241 -37.97 4.69 17.57
C THR A 241 -36.58 4.39 17.00
N ALA A 242 -35.95 3.32 17.51
CA ALA A 242 -34.65 2.86 17.03
C ALA A 242 -34.69 2.44 15.56
N GLU A 243 -35.86 1.94 15.09
CA GLU A 243 -36.04 1.54 13.67
C GLU A 243 -36.10 2.72 12.69
N ASP A 244 -36.56 3.89 13.14
CA ASP A 244 -36.58 5.10 12.32
C ASP A 244 -35.19 5.72 12.13
N ARG A 245 -34.24 5.42 13.03
CA ARG A 245 -32.85 5.87 12.94
C ARG A 245 -32.00 5.09 11.94
N GLU A 246 -32.42 3.87 11.58
CA GLU A 246 -31.72 3.03 10.58
C GLU A 246 -32.14 3.35 9.15
N LYS A 247 -33.24 4.10 8.94
CA LYS A 247 -33.76 4.45 7.60
C LYS A 247 -33.35 5.84 7.14
N LEU A 248 -32.65 6.61 7.97
CA LEU A 248 -32.12 7.95 7.70
C LEU A 248 -30.62 7.93 7.54
#